data_e06655f0e6103f73f8e32901d64c2464
#
_entry.id   e06655f0e6103f73f8e32901d64c2464
#
_cell.length_a   1.000
_cell.length_b   1.000
_cell.length_c   1.000
_cell.angle_alpha   90.00
_cell.angle_beta   90.00
_cell.angle_gamma   90.00
#
_symmetry.space_group_name_H-M   'P 1'
#
loop_
_entity.id
_entity.type
_entity.pdbx_description
1 polymer ?
#
loop_
_entity_poly.entity_id
_entity_poly.type
_entity_poly.pdbx_seq_one_letter_code
_entity_poly.pdbx_strand_id
1 'polypeptide(L)'
;MTKITLENLSNLRDSLKDKKIVFCSGTFDLTHAGHVLFFEDCKKYGDYLVVSVANDDAIRRLRGKDRPILNEHIRSKTVDSYKPVDYVLFNGITDEDPNSEIREIMNELKPNTYVINKDAFDIPGRRKMCAEQGVELVILDRQCPEEYENISTTRIIEKIRALSS
;
A
#
# COMPACT_ATOMS: atom_id res chain seq x y z
N MET A 1 -10.09 13.91 7.32
CA MET A 1 -8.80 13.46 6.78
C MET A 1 -7.80 13.33 7.90
N THR A 2 -7.58 12.14 8.42
CA THR A 2 -6.65 11.92 9.53
C THR A 2 -5.36 11.37 8.95
N LYS A 3 -4.44 12.28 8.63
CA LYS A 3 -3.07 11.91 8.25
C LYS A 3 -2.42 11.26 9.46
N ILE A 4 -2.06 9.99 9.36
CA ILE A 4 -1.43 9.26 10.44
C ILE A 4 0.06 9.22 10.19
N THR A 5 0.83 9.46 11.24
CA THR A 5 2.27 9.27 11.27
C THR A 5 2.60 8.00 12.08
N LEU A 6 3.81 7.50 11.98
CA LEU A 6 4.26 6.35 12.79
C LEU A 6 4.03 6.56 14.29
N GLU A 7 4.34 7.76 14.79
CA GLU A 7 4.18 8.12 16.21
C GLU A 7 2.74 7.99 16.72
N ASN A 8 1.76 8.01 15.82
CA ASN A 8 0.34 7.93 16.15
C ASN A 8 -0.28 6.53 15.92
N LEU A 9 0.50 5.56 15.44
CA LEU A 9 -0.03 4.23 15.11
C LEU A 9 -0.51 3.44 16.33
N SER A 10 0.24 3.48 17.43
CA SER A 10 -0.16 2.83 18.68
C SER A 10 -1.45 3.43 19.24
N ASN A 11 -1.58 4.76 19.22
CA ASN A 11 -2.81 5.45 19.62
C ASN A 11 -4.00 5.07 18.73
N LEU A 12 -3.77 4.96 17.40
CA LEU A 12 -4.79 4.47 16.48
C LEU A 12 -5.20 3.03 16.84
N ARG A 13 -4.22 2.15 17.07
CA ARG A 13 -4.50 0.76 17.47
C ARG A 13 -5.33 0.69 18.74
N ASP A 14 -4.99 1.48 19.75
CA ASP A 14 -5.72 1.53 21.00
C ASP A 14 -7.16 2.02 20.83
N SER A 15 -7.38 3.02 19.96
CA SER A 15 -8.73 3.49 19.62
C SER A 15 -9.58 2.46 18.88
N LEU A 16 -8.93 1.51 18.20
CA LEU A 16 -9.56 0.46 17.40
C LEU A 16 -9.35 -0.95 17.99
N LYS A 17 -9.13 -1.07 19.31
CA LYS A 17 -8.75 -2.31 19.99
C LYS A 17 -9.66 -3.50 19.69
N ASP A 18 -10.98 -3.27 19.56
CA ASP A 18 -12.00 -4.30 19.33
C ASP A 18 -12.35 -4.46 17.82
N LYS A 19 -11.57 -3.83 16.94
CA LYS A 19 -11.79 -3.85 15.50
C LYS A 19 -10.70 -4.63 14.78
N LYS A 20 -11.09 -5.23 13.65
CA LYS A 20 -10.14 -5.87 12.76
C LYS A 20 -9.51 -4.83 11.83
N ILE A 21 -8.20 -4.66 11.95
CA ILE A 21 -7.41 -3.74 11.11
C ILE A 21 -6.78 -4.54 9.97
N VAL A 22 -7.04 -4.10 8.75
CA VAL A 22 -6.37 -4.56 7.54
C VAL A 22 -5.30 -3.54 7.18
N PHE A 23 -4.12 -4.03 6.87
CA PHE A 23 -3.01 -3.22 6.40
C PHE A 23 -2.66 -3.60 4.96
N CYS A 24 -2.34 -2.62 4.13
CA CYS A 24 -1.68 -2.85 2.85
C CYS A 24 -0.66 -1.75 2.57
N SER A 25 0.31 -2.03 1.71
CA SER A 25 1.36 -1.08 1.35
C SER A 25 1.64 -1.10 -0.14
N GLY A 26 2.05 0.03 -0.70
CA GLY A 26 2.40 0.09 -2.12
C GLY A 26 2.86 1.46 -2.60
N THR A 27 3.28 1.51 -3.86
CA THR A 27 3.68 2.76 -4.52
C THR A 27 2.47 3.64 -4.86
N PHE A 28 1.42 3.04 -5.38
CA PHE A 28 0.17 3.69 -5.82
C PHE A 28 0.40 4.90 -6.74
N ASP A 29 1.33 4.76 -7.69
CA ASP A 29 1.65 5.79 -8.68
C ASP A 29 0.65 5.75 -9.84
N LEU A 30 0.26 6.93 -10.39
CA LEU A 30 -0.75 7.06 -11.44
C LEU A 30 -1.97 6.16 -11.16
N THR A 31 -2.61 6.36 -10.03
CA THR A 31 -3.70 5.51 -9.57
C THR A 31 -4.81 5.34 -10.60
N HIS A 32 -5.35 4.14 -10.67
CA HIS A 32 -6.33 3.68 -11.66
C HIS A 32 -7.30 2.67 -11.02
N ALA A 33 -8.33 2.24 -11.77
CA ALA A 33 -9.36 1.31 -11.29
C ALA A 33 -8.80 0.05 -10.61
N GLY A 34 -7.68 -0.49 -11.10
CA GLY A 34 -7.04 -1.65 -10.47
C GLY A 34 -6.57 -1.42 -9.03
N HIS A 35 -6.23 -0.19 -8.65
CA HIS A 35 -5.92 0.15 -7.27
C HIS A 35 -7.21 0.25 -6.42
N VAL A 36 -8.28 0.79 -6.98
CA VAL A 36 -9.59 0.85 -6.28
C VAL A 36 -10.10 -0.54 -5.97
N LEU A 37 -10.11 -1.42 -6.97
CA LEU A 37 -10.49 -2.84 -6.81
C LEU A 37 -9.64 -3.54 -5.75
N PHE A 38 -8.33 -3.28 -5.74
CA PHE A 38 -7.43 -3.81 -4.71
C PHE A 38 -7.81 -3.35 -3.31
N PHE A 39 -8.12 -2.06 -3.11
CA PHE A 39 -8.56 -1.55 -1.82
C PHE A 39 -9.92 -2.09 -1.39
N GLU A 40 -10.85 -2.27 -2.34
CA GLU A 40 -12.14 -2.91 -2.08
C GLU A 40 -11.96 -4.36 -1.63
N ASP A 41 -11.04 -5.10 -2.25
CA ASP A 41 -10.70 -6.46 -1.85
C ASP A 41 -10.02 -6.49 -0.48
N CYS A 42 -9.06 -5.61 -0.22
CA CYS A 42 -8.45 -5.47 1.11
C CYS A 42 -9.51 -5.24 2.20
N LYS A 43 -10.46 -4.35 1.96
CA LYS A 43 -11.50 -3.99 2.92
C LYS A 43 -12.37 -5.16 3.37
N LYS A 44 -12.47 -6.23 2.57
CA LYS A 44 -13.25 -7.44 2.91
C LYS A 44 -12.66 -8.24 4.08
N TYR A 45 -11.40 -8.00 4.45
CA TYR A 45 -10.69 -8.73 5.49
C TYR A 45 -10.78 -8.09 6.89
N GLY A 46 -11.42 -6.91 7.01
CA GLY A 46 -11.60 -6.28 8.33
C GLY A 46 -12.45 -5.02 8.32
N ASP A 47 -12.53 -4.40 9.49
CA ASP A 47 -13.37 -3.24 9.73
C ASP A 47 -12.74 -1.94 9.23
N TYR A 48 -11.40 -1.83 9.33
CA TYR A 48 -10.64 -0.64 8.94
C TYR A 48 -9.47 -1.01 8.04
N LEU A 49 -9.32 -0.25 6.94
CA LEU A 49 -8.21 -0.37 6.01
C LEU A 49 -7.22 0.78 6.22
N VAL A 50 -6.00 0.41 6.62
CA VAL A 50 -4.85 1.31 6.73
C VAL A 50 -3.93 1.08 5.55
N VAL A 51 -3.62 2.12 4.80
CA VAL A 51 -2.78 2.05 3.59
C VAL A 51 -1.49 2.83 3.81
N SER A 52 -0.34 2.17 3.70
CA SER A 52 0.96 2.85 3.62
C SER A 52 1.33 3.15 2.18
N VAL A 53 1.63 4.41 1.90
CA VAL A 53 2.13 4.88 0.60
C VAL A 53 3.63 5.04 0.69
N ALA A 54 4.37 4.26 -0.09
CA ALA A 54 5.83 4.28 -0.09
C ALA A 54 6.38 5.67 -0.44
N ASN A 55 7.43 6.11 0.27
CA ASN A 55 8.07 7.38 0.00
C ASN A 55 8.83 7.38 -1.33
N ASP A 56 9.08 8.58 -1.87
CA ASP A 56 9.70 8.74 -3.19
C ASP A 56 11.11 8.18 -3.25
N ASP A 57 11.90 8.31 -2.19
CA ASP A 57 13.29 7.86 -2.17
C ASP A 57 13.38 6.32 -2.16
N ALA A 58 12.51 5.64 -1.41
CA ALA A 58 12.42 4.18 -1.46
C ALA A 58 12.06 3.69 -2.87
N ILE A 59 11.13 4.38 -3.54
CA ILE A 59 10.73 4.00 -4.91
C ILE A 59 11.85 4.24 -5.90
N ARG A 60 12.58 5.37 -5.80
CA ARG A 60 13.73 5.66 -6.68
C ARG A 60 14.82 4.60 -6.54
N ARG A 61 15.10 4.15 -5.31
CA ARG A 61 16.07 3.06 -5.07
C ARG A 61 15.65 1.74 -5.70
N LEU A 62 14.37 1.39 -5.61
CA LEU A 62 13.85 0.10 -6.10
C LEU A 62 13.56 0.09 -7.61
N ARG A 63 13.15 1.21 -8.20
CA ARG A 63 12.63 1.28 -9.57
C ARG A 63 13.36 2.27 -10.49
N GLY A 64 14.39 2.95 -9.99
CA GLY A 64 15.18 3.92 -10.75
C GLY A 64 14.69 5.36 -10.59
N LYS A 65 15.54 6.30 -11.00
CA LYS A 65 15.37 7.76 -10.81
C LYS A 65 14.11 8.37 -11.44
N ASP A 66 13.58 7.72 -12.48
CA ASP A 66 12.41 8.19 -13.23
C ASP A 66 11.08 7.76 -12.57
N ARG A 67 11.14 7.18 -11.38
CA ARG A 67 10.00 6.74 -10.58
C ARG A 67 10.08 7.30 -9.15
N PRO A 68 8.94 7.60 -8.54
CA PRO A 68 7.57 7.61 -9.09
C PRO A 68 7.34 8.80 -10.04
N ILE A 69 6.25 8.77 -10.81
CA ILE A 69 5.83 9.91 -11.67
C ILE A 69 5.23 11.01 -10.79
N LEU A 70 4.36 10.62 -9.84
CA LEU A 70 3.73 11.53 -8.90
C LEU A 70 4.44 11.46 -7.55
N ASN A 71 4.73 12.61 -6.94
CA ASN A 71 5.35 12.63 -5.63
C ASN A 71 4.43 12.04 -4.55
N GLU A 72 5.02 11.66 -3.43
CA GLU A 72 4.35 10.98 -2.31
C GLU A 72 3.16 11.75 -1.74
N HIS A 73 3.20 13.10 -1.75
CA HIS A 73 2.09 13.91 -1.25
C HIS A 73 0.86 13.82 -2.16
N ILE A 74 1.06 13.84 -3.49
CA ILE A 74 -0.02 13.66 -4.47
C ILE A 74 -0.58 12.25 -4.35
N ARG A 75 0.29 11.23 -4.31
CA ARG A 75 -0.12 9.82 -4.21
C ARG A 75 -0.91 9.55 -2.94
N SER A 76 -0.42 10.02 -1.79
CA SER A 76 -1.11 9.86 -0.50
C SER A 76 -2.45 10.57 -0.48
N LYS A 77 -2.53 11.79 -1.05
CA LYS A 77 -3.80 12.52 -1.14
C LYS A 77 -4.83 11.81 -2.01
N THR A 78 -4.38 11.23 -3.13
CA THR A 78 -5.26 10.48 -4.02
C THR A 78 -5.77 9.20 -3.35
N VAL A 79 -4.89 8.44 -2.70
CA VAL A 79 -5.26 7.21 -1.97
C VAL A 79 -6.25 7.51 -0.84
N ASP A 80 -6.04 8.58 -0.08
CA ASP A 80 -6.92 9.03 1.00
C ASP A 80 -8.35 9.40 0.54
N SER A 81 -8.52 9.69 -0.74
CA SER A 81 -9.83 10.03 -1.29
C SER A 81 -10.65 8.82 -1.74
N TYR A 82 -10.08 7.63 -1.73
CA TYR A 82 -10.81 6.42 -2.12
C TYR A 82 -11.71 5.90 -1.00
N LYS A 83 -12.96 5.62 -1.35
CA LYS A 83 -13.99 5.19 -0.41
C LYS A 83 -13.62 4.00 0.50
N PRO A 84 -12.91 2.95 0.03
CA PRO A 84 -12.56 1.82 0.88
C PRO A 84 -11.47 2.12 1.92
N VAL A 85 -10.71 3.22 1.75
CA VAL A 85 -9.56 3.56 2.58
C VAL A 85 -10.00 4.38 3.78
N ASP A 86 -9.72 3.90 4.99
CA ASP A 86 -10.07 4.62 6.22
C ASP A 86 -8.94 5.52 6.69
N TYR A 87 -7.68 5.05 6.52
CA TYR A 87 -6.50 5.77 6.98
C TYR A 87 -5.35 5.64 5.99
N VAL A 88 -4.65 6.72 5.74
CA VAL A 88 -3.42 6.72 4.96
C VAL A 88 -2.25 7.08 5.85
N LEU A 89 -1.28 6.19 5.89
CA LEU A 89 -0.01 6.39 6.54
C LEU A 89 0.96 7.02 5.55
N PHE A 90 1.46 8.17 5.92
CA PHE A 90 2.57 8.81 5.25
C PHE A 90 3.82 8.59 6.10
N ASN A 91 4.78 7.86 5.57
CA ASN A 91 5.99 7.57 6.28
C ASN A 91 7.23 8.06 5.53
N GLY A 92 8.08 8.78 6.24
CA GLY A 92 9.35 9.30 5.74
C GLY A 92 10.56 8.44 6.07
N ILE A 93 10.40 7.15 6.43
CA ILE A 93 11.55 6.28 6.70
C ILE A 93 12.33 6.03 5.41
N THR A 94 13.62 6.36 5.46
CA THR A 94 14.55 6.26 4.34
C THR A 94 15.61 5.18 4.57
N ASP A 95 15.27 4.11 5.29
CA ASP A 95 16.18 2.99 5.55
C ASP A 95 16.56 2.24 4.25
N GLU A 96 17.72 1.59 4.26
CA GLU A 96 18.19 0.78 3.13
C GLU A 96 17.39 -0.51 2.98
N ASP A 97 16.83 -1.08 4.08
CA ASP A 97 15.93 -2.23 4.03
C ASP A 97 14.52 -1.79 3.63
N PRO A 98 14.03 -2.18 2.44
CA PRO A 98 12.69 -1.80 1.98
C PRO A 98 11.55 -2.40 2.82
N ASN A 99 11.83 -3.36 3.70
CA ASN A 99 10.88 -3.94 4.63
C ASN A 99 10.93 -3.33 6.04
N SER A 100 11.92 -2.48 6.36
CA SER A 100 12.07 -1.88 7.70
C SER A 100 10.84 -1.06 8.07
N GLU A 101 10.37 -0.22 7.18
CA GLU A 101 9.15 0.57 7.34
C GLU A 101 7.93 -0.31 7.62
N ILE A 102 7.74 -1.36 6.82
CA ILE A 102 6.59 -2.28 6.98
C ILE A 102 6.66 -2.98 8.34
N ARG A 103 7.86 -3.38 8.77
CA ARG A 103 8.09 -4.01 10.07
C ARG A 103 7.73 -3.08 11.23
N GLU A 104 8.14 -1.83 11.15
CA GLU A 104 7.83 -0.82 12.16
C GLU A 104 6.32 -0.53 12.22
N ILE A 105 5.68 -0.35 11.07
CA ILE A 105 4.22 -0.19 11.00
C ILE A 105 3.52 -1.39 11.64
N MET A 106 3.94 -2.61 11.33
CA MET A 106 3.33 -3.82 11.90
C MET A 106 3.53 -3.90 13.42
N ASN A 107 4.69 -3.51 13.93
CA ASN A 107 4.97 -3.51 15.37
C ASN A 107 4.05 -2.54 16.13
N GLU A 108 3.81 -1.36 15.59
CA GLU A 108 3.02 -0.31 16.23
C GLU A 108 1.51 -0.49 15.98
N LEU A 109 1.11 -0.73 14.74
CA LEU A 109 -0.29 -0.88 14.36
C LEU A 109 -0.88 -2.23 14.76
N LYS A 110 -0.07 -3.29 14.79
CA LYS A 110 -0.50 -4.69 15.05
C LYS A 110 -1.76 -5.05 14.26
N PRO A 111 -1.72 -4.97 12.92
CA PRO A 111 -2.89 -5.28 12.12
C PRO A 111 -3.26 -6.76 12.25
N ASN A 112 -4.53 -7.09 12.05
CA ASN A 112 -4.97 -8.48 12.03
C ASN A 112 -4.54 -9.16 10.73
N THR A 113 -4.61 -8.43 9.61
CA THR A 113 -4.31 -8.96 8.28
C THR A 113 -3.44 -7.98 7.49
N TYR A 114 -2.40 -8.50 6.85
CA TYR A 114 -1.63 -7.77 5.84
C TYR A 114 -1.97 -8.32 4.47
N VAL A 115 -2.46 -7.45 3.58
CA VAL A 115 -2.88 -7.84 2.23
C VAL A 115 -1.89 -7.33 1.20
N ILE A 116 -1.42 -8.21 0.34
CA ILE A 116 -0.53 -7.88 -0.79
C ILE A 116 -1.03 -8.54 -2.08
N ASN A 117 -0.58 -8.04 -3.22
CA ASN A 117 -0.76 -8.72 -4.50
C ASN A 117 0.34 -9.77 -4.73
N LYS A 118 0.07 -10.75 -5.60
CA LYS A 118 1.03 -11.80 -5.97
C LYS A 118 2.31 -11.29 -6.67
N ASP A 119 2.29 -10.07 -7.19
CA ASP A 119 3.43 -9.39 -7.81
C ASP A 119 4.16 -8.43 -6.84
N ALA A 120 3.85 -8.51 -5.54
CA ALA A 120 4.52 -7.70 -4.54
C ALA A 120 6.00 -8.08 -4.39
N PHE A 121 6.82 -7.07 -4.09
CA PHE A 121 8.23 -7.28 -3.80
C PHE A 121 8.42 -8.12 -2.54
N ASP A 122 9.40 -9.04 -2.56
CA ASP A 122 9.85 -9.86 -1.44
C ASP A 122 8.73 -10.56 -0.64
N ILE A 123 7.90 -11.33 -1.33
CA ILE A 123 6.84 -12.13 -0.67
C ILE A 123 7.41 -13.08 0.41
N PRO A 124 8.57 -13.77 0.21
CA PRO A 124 9.15 -14.62 1.25
C PRO A 124 9.50 -13.86 2.53
N GLY A 125 10.15 -12.70 2.43
CA GLY A 125 10.49 -11.85 3.58
C GLY A 125 9.24 -11.35 4.31
N ARG A 126 8.21 -10.93 3.57
CA ARG A 126 6.92 -10.50 4.15
C ARG A 126 6.20 -11.63 4.85
N ARG A 127 6.23 -12.84 4.30
CA ARG A 127 5.64 -14.03 4.94
C ARG A 127 6.33 -14.35 6.27
N LYS A 128 7.67 -14.30 6.29
CA LYS A 128 8.45 -14.49 7.51
C LYS A 128 8.11 -13.44 8.56
N MET A 129 8.10 -12.16 8.17
CA MET A 129 7.77 -11.05 9.05
C MET A 129 6.36 -11.16 9.65
N CYS A 130 5.36 -11.51 8.83
CA CYS A 130 3.99 -11.74 9.30
C CYS A 130 3.91 -12.88 10.31
N ALA A 131 4.60 -13.99 10.05
CA ALA A 131 4.64 -15.15 10.95
C ALA A 131 5.27 -14.80 12.30
N GLU A 132 6.35 -14.01 12.30
CA GLU A 132 7.04 -13.56 13.52
C GLU A 132 6.16 -12.64 14.37
N GLN A 133 5.24 -11.90 13.76
CA GLN A 133 4.39 -10.93 14.45
C GLN A 133 2.94 -11.40 14.67
N GLY A 134 2.62 -12.62 14.26
CA GLY A 134 1.26 -13.17 14.40
C GLY A 134 0.21 -12.47 13.53
N VAL A 135 0.64 -11.88 12.39
CA VAL A 135 -0.22 -11.20 11.42
C VAL A 135 -0.59 -12.18 10.30
N GLU A 136 -1.85 -12.24 9.93
CA GLU A 136 -2.30 -13.03 8.78
C GLU A 136 -1.82 -12.38 7.48
N LEU A 137 -1.09 -13.11 6.61
CA LEU A 137 -0.72 -12.65 5.28
C LEU A 137 -1.69 -13.18 4.23
N VAL A 138 -2.40 -12.28 3.57
CA VAL A 138 -3.25 -12.58 2.41
C VAL A 138 -2.55 -12.13 1.13
N ILE A 139 -2.44 -13.05 0.17
CA ILE A 139 -1.88 -12.77 -1.15
C ILE A 139 -3.02 -12.84 -2.17
N LEU A 140 -3.38 -11.69 -2.73
CA LEU A 140 -4.44 -11.60 -3.74
C LEU A 140 -3.89 -11.93 -5.13
N ASP A 141 -4.64 -12.74 -5.86
CA ASP A 141 -4.46 -12.85 -7.30
C ASP A 141 -5.24 -11.72 -7.98
N ARG A 142 -4.51 -10.87 -8.69
CA ARG A 142 -5.07 -9.70 -9.36
C ARG A 142 -6.05 -10.17 -10.44
N GLN A 143 -7.34 -10.12 -10.14
CA GLN A 143 -8.40 -10.32 -11.12
C GLN A 143 -8.92 -8.93 -11.53
N CYS A 144 -8.71 -8.56 -12.79
CA CYS A 144 -9.29 -7.34 -13.35
C CYS A 144 -10.50 -7.75 -14.20
N PRO A 145 -11.72 -7.29 -13.86
CA PRO A 145 -12.87 -7.49 -14.72
C PRO A 145 -12.62 -6.96 -16.13
N GLU A 146 -13.20 -7.63 -17.15
CA GLU A 146 -12.96 -7.29 -18.58
C GLU A 146 -13.22 -5.82 -18.90
N GLU A 147 -14.27 -5.23 -18.32
CA GLU A 147 -14.64 -3.83 -18.53
C GLU A 147 -13.58 -2.81 -18.10
N TYR A 148 -12.65 -3.18 -17.20
CA TYR A 148 -11.57 -2.28 -16.76
C TYR A 148 -10.28 -2.44 -17.53
N GLU A 149 -10.21 -3.35 -18.49
CA GLU A 149 -8.97 -3.78 -19.15
C GLU A 149 -7.90 -4.20 -18.14
N ASN A 150 -6.87 -4.86 -18.52
CA ASN A 150 -5.76 -5.18 -17.63
C ASN A 150 -4.82 -3.97 -17.48
N ILE A 151 -5.26 -2.96 -16.70
CA ILE A 151 -4.54 -1.71 -16.53
C ILE A 151 -3.45 -1.78 -15.45
N SER A 152 -2.32 -1.15 -15.69
CA SER A 152 -1.24 -0.93 -14.71
C SER A 152 -0.55 0.40 -14.97
N THR A 153 0.16 0.92 -13.95
CA THR A 153 0.98 2.15 -14.10
C THR A 153 1.94 2.04 -15.28
N THR A 154 2.59 0.89 -15.47
CA THR A 154 3.51 0.66 -16.60
C THR A 154 2.79 0.79 -17.94
N ARG A 155 1.62 0.14 -18.09
CA ARG A 155 0.83 0.24 -19.32
C ARG A 155 0.34 1.66 -19.61
N ILE A 156 -0.02 2.43 -18.57
CA ILE A 156 -0.39 3.84 -18.75
C ILE A 156 0.78 4.63 -19.33
N ILE A 157 1.98 4.45 -18.78
CA ILE A 157 3.19 5.13 -19.26
C ILE A 157 3.53 4.72 -20.70
N GLU A 158 3.42 3.43 -21.02
CA GLU A 158 3.64 2.92 -22.38
C GLU A 158 2.64 3.53 -23.38
N LYS A 159 1.36 3.59 -23.03
CA LYS A 159 0.33 4.25 -23.85
C LYS A 159 0.66 5.74 -24.09
N ILE A 160 1.08 6.47 -23.04
CA ILE A 160 1.44 7.89 -23.16
C ILE A 160 2.65 8.06 -24.09
N ARG A 161 3.70 7.25 -23.93
CA ARG A 161 4.90 7.31 -24.79
C ARG A 161 4.56 7.04 -26.26
N ALA A 162 3.67 6.08 -26.51
CA ALA A 162 3.23 5.75 -27.88
C ALA A 162 2.42 6.89 -28.54
N LEU A 163 1.79 7.77 -27.77
CA LEU A 163 1.08 8.95 -28.30
C LEU A 163 2.02 10.12 -28.65
N SER A 164 3.26 10.10 -28.15
CA SER A 164 4.26 11.15 -28.34
C SER A 164 5.29 10.81 -29.44
N SER A 165 5.14 9.64 -30.08
CA SER A 165 5.96 9.14 -31.19
C SER A 165 5.22 9.33 -32.50
#